data_56a455e50efb053d1fa74a5564b01369
#
_entry.id   56a455e50efb053d1fa74a5564b01369
#
_cell.length_a   1.000
_cell.length_b   1.000
_cell.length_c   1.000
_cell.angle_alpha   90.00
_cell.angle_beta   90.00
_cell.angle_gamma   90.00
#
_symmetry.space_group_name_H-M   'P 1'
#
loop_
_entity.id
_entity.type
_entity.pdbx_description
1 polymer ?
#
loop_
_entity_poly.entity_id
_entity_poly.type
_entity_poly.pdbx_seq_one_letter_code
_entity_poly.pdbx_strand_id
1 'polypeptide(L)'
;MKLKRLHLLVILLGLFYLPSFSQNSPIGVFDSQQDIGYVKHAGSSTYDPATQSYIIKGSGANIWFNEDQFHYTYKRISGDFILTADFDFYGDTVGAIGHRKVGWMVRESVAPDAVSMNGCKHIDGLIALQWRPMKGAFMQDPQGEIFAAKRGLQTMQLERRGKTLIMRMANPGEPLQEVGEHELIDLKDTVLAGIYICSHDSNTLAAGRVWNVRIDHPIENPYQPNPLLAKPAPQVEMGCRLEIMDLANGDRKIIYESKGRFEAPNWMPDGKKLLYNDHGSLFTIPIEGGTPEKLNTGSADRINNDHGISFDGKMLAISNSRQGLPGGGSSVYVLPLTGGEPKLLTEQTPSYWHGWNPNNKEVCFVAQRGSKIYNLYKQDINGGKEIQLTFNTKGHVDGPEYSPDGKWIYYNANPTGTMQIWRMKPDGSGKEQITFDEYHSWFPHISPDGKWIVFISFPIDIDPNSHPTYQRVMLRVMPAAGGAPRVLAYLFGGQGTLNAPSWSPDSKRIAFVSNSDKP
;
A
#
# COMPACT_ATOMS: atom_id res chain seq x y z
N MET A 1 59.16 73.36 -4.22
CA MET A 1 58.17 72.84 -3.28
C MET A 1 56.99 72.33 -4.04
N LYS A 2 56.84 70.93 -4.23
CA LYS A 2 55.73 70.31 -4.93
C LYS A 2 54.83 69.67 -3.94
N LEU A 3 53.58 70.15 -3.76
CA LEU A 3 52.55 69.50 -2.96
C LEU A 3 52.03 68.26 -3.66
N LYS A 4 52.13 67.12 -3.04
CA LYS A 4 51.46 65.86 -3.46
C LYS A 4 50.04 65.90 -2.90
N ARG A 5 49.03 65.81 -3.78
CA ARG A 5 47.62 65.58 -3.40
C ARG A 5 47.40 64.11 -3.17
N LEU A 6 46.96 63.77 -1.95
CA LEU A 6 46.55 62.39 -1.54
C LEU A 6 45.06 62.27 -1.91
N HIS A 7 44.74 61.31 -2.81
CA HIS A 7 43.36 60.94 -3.13
C HIS A 7 42.92 59.81 -2.18
N LEU A 8 41.94 60.14 -1.34
CA LEU A 8 41.31 59.14 -0.46
C LEU A 8 40.22 58.41 -1.26
N LEU A 9 40.42 57.14 -1.53
CA LEU A 9 39.45 56.25 -2.19
C LEU A 9 38.52 55.68 -1.11
N VAL A 10 37.28 56.16 -1.03
CA VAL A 10 36.24 55.61 -0.17
C VAL A 10 35.58 54.43 -0.90
N ILE A 11 35.88 53.20 -0.48
CA ILE A 11 35.19 51.99 -0.97
C ILE A 11 33.91 51.83 -0.14
N LEU A 12 32.75 52.13 -0.78
CA LEU A 12 31.42 51.78 -0.26
C LEU A 12 31.22 50.26 -0.42
N LEU A 13 31.34 49.50 0.66
CA LEU A 13 30.85 48.11 0.71
C LEU A 13 29.32 48.14 0.79
N GLY A 14 28.66 47.99 -0.35
CA GLY A 14 27.24 47.69 -0.41
C GLY A 14 27.00 46.25 0.10
N LEU A 15 26.44 46.14 1.28
CA LEU A 15 25.88 44.87 1.76
C LEU A 15 24.66 44.52 0.91
N PHE A 16 24.85 43.67 -0.11
CA PHE A 16 23.74 43.02 -0.77
C PHE A 16 23.16 41.97 0.20
N TYR A 17 22.03 42.27 0.81
CA TYR A 17 21.15 41.30 1.42
C TYR A 17 20.61 40.40 0.30
N LEU A 18 21.24 39.29 0.04
CA LEU A 18 20.61 38.17 -0.70
C LEU A 18 19.55 37.56 0.22
N PRO A 19 18.27 37.52 -0.18
CA PRO A 19 17.31 36.79 0.58
C PRO A 19 17.77 35.31 0.57
N SER A 20 18.09 34.78 1.75
CA SER A 20 18.29 33.34 1.94
C SER A 20 16.95 32.68 1.65
N PHE A 21 16.78 32.13 0.45
CA PHE A 21 15.76 31.13 0.22
C PHE A 21 16.17 29.94 1.09
N SER A 22 15.54 29.83 2.25
CA SER A 22 15.54 28.58 3.00
C SER A 22 14.96 27.53 2.05
N GLN A 23 15.81 26.66 1.51
CA GLN A 23 15.32 25.40 0.94
C GLN A 23 14.67 24.67 2.09
N ASN A 24 13.33 24.69 2.15
CA ASN A 24 12.58 23.86 3.06
C ASN A 24 12.96 22.42 2.75
N SER A 25 13.63 21.76 3.67
CA SER A 25 13.89 20.32 3.57
C SER A 25 12.54 19.60 3.49
N PRO A 26 12.38 18.59 2.62
CA PRO A 26 11.14 17.83 2.53
C PRO A 26 10.68 17.34 3.90
N ILE A 27 9.38 17.44 4.18
CA ILE A 27 8.77 17.00 5.43
C ILE A 27 8.09 15.66 5.16
N GLY A 28 8.84 14.57 5.25
CA GLY A 28 8.35 13.26 4.86
C GLY A 28 8.01 13.23 3.36
N VAL A 29 6.73 12.96 3.01
CA VAL A 29 6.27 12.92 1.61
C VAL A 29 5.88 14.30 1.05
N PHE A 30 5.92 15.35 1.87
CA PHE A 30 5.51 16.70 1.49
C PHE A 30 6.71 17.61 1.22
N ASP A 31 6.51 18.60 0.33
CA ASP A 31 7.56 19.51 -0.11
C ASP A 31 7.60 20.80 0.71
N SER A 32 6.48 21.20 1.32
CA SER A 32 6.32 22.51 1.95
C SER A 32 5.30 22.51 3.08
N GLN A 33 5.43 23.50 3.97
CA GLN A 33 4.41 23.82 4.96
C GLN A 33 4.28 25.33 5.12
N GLN A 34 3.09 25.81 5.38
CA GLN A 34 2.82 27.20 5.74
C GLN A 34 1.42 27.40 6.31
N ASP A 35 1.21 28.53 6.90
CA ASP A 35 -0.13 28.99 7.27
C ASP A 35 -0.84 29.60 6.06
N ILE A 36 -2.13 29.34 5.96
CA ILE A 36 -3.03 29.89 4.95
C ILE A 36 -3.88 30.97 5.62
N GLY A 37 -3.96 32.14 4.98
CA GLY A 37 -4.66 33.29 5.54
C GLY A 37 -3.94 33.89 6.76
N TYR A 38 -4.63 34.76 7.48
CA TYR A 38 -4.10 35.36 8.70
C TYR A 38 -4.38 34.45 9.91
N VAL A 39 -3.33 33.88 10.49
CA VAL A 39 -3.41 33.09 11.73
C VAL A 39 -2.73 33.87 12.88
N LYS A 40 -3.33 33.82 14.07
CA LYS A 40 -2.79 34.51 15.25
C LYS A 40 -1.57 33.79 15.84
N HIS A 41 -1.55 32.48 15.77
CA HIS A 41 -0.45 31.62 16.22
C HIS A 41 0.07 30.82 15.03
N ALA A 42 1.35 30.96 14.74
CA ALA A 42 2.00 30.25 13.65
C ALA A 42 1.90 28.73 13.83
N GLY A 43 1.49 28.04 12.77
CA GLY A 43 1.45 26.60 12.73
C GLY A 43 2.81 25.97 12.47
N SER A 44 2.87 24.66 12.60
CA SER A 44 4.06 23.87 12.29
C SER A 44 3.71 22.41 12.03
N SER A 45 4.56 21.74 11.24
CA SER A 45 4.52 20.31 11.05
C SER A 45 5.87 19.70 11.29
N THR A 46 5.91 18.59 12.01
CA THR A 46 7.11 17.80 12.22
C THR A 46 6.87 16.38 11.71
N TYR A 47 7.89 15.76 11.17
CA TYR A 47 7.88 14.39 10.68
C TYR A 47 8.87 13.54 11.46
N ASP A 48 8.43 12.40 11.94
CA ASP A 48 9.29 11.38 12.55
C ASP A 48 9.59 10.29 11.51
N PRO A 49 10.83 10.18 11.00
CA PRO A 49 11.19 9.18 10.00
C PRO A 49 11.19 7.75 10.56
N ALA A 50 11.30 7.56 11.88
CA ALA A 50 11.30 6.24 12.48
C ALA A 50 9.91 5.60 12.45
N THR A 51 8.87 6.39 12.74
CA THR A 51 7.47 5.97 12.72
C THR A 51 6.73 6.38 11.44
N GLN A 52 7.36 7.21 10.59
CA GLN A 52 6.77 7.83 9.39
C GLN A 52 5.42 8.52 9.69
N SER A 53 5.34 9.19 10.83
CA SER A 53 4.16 9.93 11.27
C SER A 53 4.43 11.43 11.40
N TYR A 54 3.36 12.22 11.36
CA TYR A 54 3.39 13.67 11.44
C TYR A 54 2.68 14.14 12.71
N ILE A 55 3.25 15.16 13.35
CA ILE A 55 2.53 16.00 14.31
C ILE A 55 2.36 17.36 13.64
N ILE A 56 1.11 17.74 13.41
CA ILE A 56 0.75 19.01 12.79
C ILE A 56 0.09 19.91 13.82
N LYS A 57 0.44 21.19 13.84
CA LYS A 57 -0.12 22.20 14.73
C LYS A 57 -0.60 23.39 13.93
N GLY A 58 -1.76 23.93 14.27
CA GLY A 58 -2.29 25.12 13.58
C GLY A 58 -3.36 25.83 14.38
N SER A 59 -3.42 27.14 14.18
CA SER A 59 -4.53 27.95 14.61
C SER A 59 -5.39 28.35 13.40
N GLY A 60 -6.38 29.18 13.59
CA GLY A 60 -7.23 29.71 12.55
C GLY A 60 -8.71 29.72 12.92
N ALA A 61 -9.44 30.72 12.45
CA ALA A 61 -10.86 30.89 12.79
C ALA A 61 -11.73 29.82 12.09
N ASN A 62 -11.50 29.57 10.81
CA ASN A 62 -12.31 28.60 10.06
C ASN A 62 -11.78 28.35 8.64
N ILE A 63 -12.36 27.28 8.02
CA ILE A 63 -12.34 26.96 6.58
C ILE A 63 -13.81 26.87 6.17
N TRP A 64 -14.48 28.00 5.97
CA TRP A 64 -15.94 28.02 5.75
C TRP A 64 -16.45 29.21 4.94
N PHE A 65 -15.90 30.38 5.22
CA PHE A 65 -16.30 31.62 4.56
C PHE A 65 -15.54 31.83 3.24
N ASN A 66 -15.45 33.04 2.77
CA ASN A 66 -14.74 33.39 1.54
C ASN A 66 -13.20 33.32 1.66
N GLU A 67 -12.67 33.23 2.87
CA GLU A 67 -11.24 33.09 3.15
C GLU A 67 -11.00 32.01 4.22
N ASP A 68 -9.91 31.27 4.06
CA ASP A 68 -9.50 30.18 4.93
C ASP A 68 -8.39 30.62 5.88
N GLN A 69 -8.38 30.04 7.10
CA GLN A 69 -7.34 30.23 8.10
C GLN A 69 -6.97 28.89 8.73
N PHE A 70 -5.78 28.34 8.40
CA PHE A 70 -5.33 27.04 8.88
C PHE A 70 -3.84 26.81 8.60
N HIS A 71 -3.25 25.75 9.20
CA HIS A 71 -1.91 25.29 8.85
C HIS A 71 -1.98 24.18 7.82
N TYR A 72 -1.10 24.23 6.80
CA TYR A 72 -1.08 23.35 5.63
C TYR A 72 0.31 22.76 5.38
N THR A 73 0.40 21.43 5.25
CA THR A 73 1.60 20.71 4.86
C THR A 73 1.30 19.95 3.58
N TYR A 74 1.99 20.28 2.49
CA TYR A 74 1.55 19.91 1.15
C TYR A 74 2.69 19.62 0.19
N LYS A 75 2.35 18.99 -0.91
CA LYS A 75 3.17 18.91 -2.11
C LYS A 75 2.39 19.38 -3.34
N ARG A 76 3.12 19.73 -4.39
CA ARG A 76 2.55 20.01 -5.72
C ARG A 76 2.40 18.68 -6.47
N ILE A 77 1.21 18.44 -7.04
CA ILE A 77 0.85 17.20 -7.69
C ILE A 77 -0.02 17.46 -8.91
N SER A 78 0.11 16.64 -9.96
CA SER A 78 -0.68 16.72 -11.19
C SER A 78 -1.36 15.39 -11.51
N GLY A 79 -2.43 15.44 -12.32
CA GLY A 79 -3.18 14.26 -12.74
C GLY A 79 -4.01 13.63 -11.62
N ASP A 80 -4.30 12.35 -11.76
CA ASP A 80 -5.10 11.58 -10.83
C ASP A 80 -4.23 11.02 -9.69
N PHE A 81 -4.80 10.96 -8.49
CA PHE A 81 -4.09 10.47 -7.30
C PHE A 81 -5.07 9.96 -6.23
N ILE A 82 -4.54 9.15 -5.33
CA ILE A 82 -5.24 8.67 -4.13
C ILE A 82 -4.42 9.09 -2.91
N LEU A 83 -5.02 9.88 -2.04
CA LEU A 83 -4.47 10.27 -0.74
C LEU A 83 -5.08 9.38 0.33
N THR A 84 -4.28 8.65 1.10
CA THR A 84 -4.76 7.82 2.22
C THR A 84 -3.94 8.09 3.47
N ALA A 85 -4.60 8.33 4.60
CA ALA A 85 -3.95 8.46 5.90
C ALA A 85 -4.92 8.19 7.04
N ASP A 86 -4.35 7.96 8.22
CA ASP A 86 -5.07 7.95 9.48
C ASP A 86 -4.91 9.30 10.19
N PHE A 87 -6.00 9.80 10.76
CA PHE A 87 -6.05 11.11 11.41
C PHE A 87 -6.61 11.01 12.82
N ASP A 88 -5.93 11.67 13.77
CA ASP A 88 -6.49 11.90 15.09
C ASP A 88 -6.02 13.23 15.68
N PHE A 89 -6.75 13.76 16.63
CA PHE A 89 -6.31 14.92 17.40
C PHE A 89 -5.27 14.48 18.44
N TYR A 90 -4.32 15.36 18.74
CA TYR A 90 -3.20 15.09 19.60
C TYR A 90 -3.07 16.13 20.71
N GLY A 91 -2.70 15.70 21.91
CA GLY A 91 -2.55 16.57 23.08
C GLY A 91 -3.87 16.86 23.80
N ASP A 92 -3.94 18.00 24.50
CA ASP A 92 -5.12 18.37 25.27
C ASP A 92 -6.25 18.83 24.35
N THR A 93 -7.34 18.11 24.41
CA THR A 93 -8.57 18.39 23.64
C THR A 93 -9.76 18.78 24.54
N VAL A 94 -9.55 18.88 25.86
CA VAL A 94 -10.61 19.24 26.82
C VAL A 94 -11.07 20.68 26.56
N GLY A 95 -12.37 20.88 26.40
CA GLY A 95 -12.97 22.18 26.10
C GLY A 95 -12.74 22.70 24.69
N ALA A 96 -12.21 21.85 23.78
CA ALA A 96 -12.04 22.24 22.39
C ALA A 96 -13.39 22.53 21.71
N ILE A 97 -13.40 23.53 20.82
CA ILE A 97 -14.58 23.84 20.01
C ILE A 97 -14.84 22.66 19.06
N GLY A 98 -16.08 22.16 19.03
CA GLY A 98 -16.48 20.96 18.30
C GLY A 98 -16.11 20.94 16.81
N HIS A 99 -16.00 22.11 16.18
CA HIS A 99 -15.66 22.26 14.77
C HIS A 99 -14.15 22.35 14.45
N ARG A 100 -13.25 22.11 15.42
CA ARG A 100 -11.81 21.92 15.13
C ARG A 100 -11.65 20.84 14.08
N LYS A 101 -10.83 21.09 13.03
CA LYS A 101 -10.76 20.24 11.83
C LYS A 101 -9.34 19.72 11.60
N VAL A 102 -9.24 18.47 11.14
CA VAL A 102 -8.02 17.84 10.60
C VAL A 102 -8.40 16.97 9.41
N GLY A 103 -7.54 16.85 8.41
CA GLY A 103 -7.83 15.99 7.25
C GLY A 103 -6.97 16.25 6.03
N TRP A 104 -7.46 15.82 4.88
CA TRP A 104 -6.88 16.08 3.56
C TRP A 104 -7.42 17.36 2.94
N MET A 105 -6.55 18.13 2.27
CA MET A 105 -6.91 19.30 1.49
C MET A 105 -6.30 19.21 0.10
N VAL A 106 -7.09 19.50 -0.93
CA VAL A 106 -6.66 19.74 -2.32
C VAL A 106 -7.07 21.15 -2.69
N ARG A 107 -6.11 21.95 -3.20
CA ARG A 107 -6.38 23.35 -3.56
C ARG A 107 -5.47 23.85 -4.69
N GLU A 108 -5.92 24.86 -5.42
CA GLU A 108 -5.16 25.41 -6.54
C GLU A 108 -3.91 26.18 -6.14
N SER A 109 -3.94 26.86 -5.01
CA SER A 109 -2.84 27.71 -4.55
C SER A 109 -2.89 27.95 -3.04
N VAL A 110 -1.89 28.64 -2.52
CA VAL A 110 -1.80 29.07 -1.12
C VAL A 110 -2.64 30.33 -0.81
N ALA A 111 -3.33 30.92 -1.80
CA ALA A 111 -4.21 32.05 -1.55
C ALA A 111 -5.37 31.62 -0.62
N PRO A 112 -5.75 32.42 0.39
CA PRO A 112 -6.76 32.02 1.37
C PRO A 112 -8.15 31.78 0.76
N ASP A 113 -8.43 32.38 -0.38
CA ASP A 113 -9.67 32.32 -1.14
C ASP A 113 -9.65 31.32 -2.32
N ALA A 114 -8.64 30.45 -2.40
CA ALA A 114 -8.45 29.54 -3.54
C ALA A 114 -9.57 28.50 -3.68
N VAL A 115 -9.84 28.08 -4.92
CA VAL A 115 -10.62 26.87 -5.22
C VAL A 115 -10.01 25.71 -4.46
N SER A 116 -10.85 24.96 -3.73
CA SER A 116 -10.39 23.89 -2.85
C SER A 116 -11.47 22.89 -2.52
N MET A 117 -11.03 21.68 -2.17
CA MET A 117 -11.88 20.65 -1.55
C MET A 117 -11.11 20.01 -0.42
N ASN A 118 -11.79 19.74 0.68
CA ASN A 118 -11.20 19.07 1.83
C ASN A 118 -12.11 17.97 2.38
N GLY A 119 -11.48 16.83 2.72
CA GLY A 119 -12.06 15.86 3.63
C GLY A 119 -11.69 16.25 5.05
N CYS A 120 -12.67 16.42 5.93
CA CYS A 120 -12.42 16.84 7.30
C CYS A 120 -13.02 15.88 8.33
N LYS A 121 -12.23 15.64 9.38
CA LYS A 121 -12.66 15.07 10.67
C LYS A 121 -12.70 16.20 11.67
N HIS A 122 -13.87 16.40 12.29
CA HIS A 122 -14.05 17.33 13.39
C HIS A 122 -13.75 16.65 14.73
N ILE A 123 -13.38 17.44 15.73
CA ILE A 123 -13.05 16.88 17.05
C ILE A 123 -14.28 16.27 17.76
N ASP A 124 -15.50 16.75 17.45
CA ASP A 124 -16.76 16.15 17.92
C ASP A 124 -17.15 14.86 17.17
N GLY A 125 -16.28 14.41 16.25
CA GLY A 125 -16.47 13.23 15.43
C GLY A 125 -17.24 13.43 14.13
N LEU A 126 -17.75 14.64 13.84
CA LEU A 126 -18.38 14.93 12.56
C LEU A 126 -17.36 14.78 11.42
N ILE A 127 -17.80 14.25 10.29
CA ILE A 127 -16.98 14.03 9.09
C ILE A 127 -17.70 14.59 7.89
N ALA A 128 -17.00 15.40 7.10
CA ALA A 128 -17.57 16.03 5.93
C ALA A 128 -16.56 16.14 4.78
N LEU A 129 -17.08 16.06 3.55
CA LEU A 129 -16.44 16.54 2.35
C LEU A 129 -16.94 17.96 2.10
N GLN A 130 -16.03 18.94 2.05
CA GLN A 130 -16.35 20.37 1.90
C GLN A 130 -15.56 20.96 0.72
N TRP A 131 -16.12 21.94 0.00
CA TRP A 131 -15.47 22.55 -1.15
C TRP A 131 -15.79 24.03 -1.32
N ARG A 132 -14.86 24.75 -1.95
CA ARG A 132 -14.98 26.11 -2.48
C ARG A 132 -14.99 26.02 -4.01
N PRO A 133 -16.14 26.22 -4.67
CA PRO A 133 -16.29 25.93 -6.10
C PRO A 133 -15.51 26.89 -7.00
N MET A 134 -15.34 28.14 -6.59
CA MET A 134 -14.59 29.17 -7.30
C MET A 134 -13.87 30.10 -6.32
N LYS A 135 -12.83 30.78 -6.80
CA LYS A 135 -12.04 31.69 -5.99
C LYS A 135 -12.92 32.75 -5.31
N GLY A 136 -12.77 32.94 -4.00
CA GLY A 136 -13.50 33.90 -3.18
C GLY A 136 -14.95 33.52 -2.85
N ALA A 137 -15.45 32.36 -3.29
CA ALA A 137 -16.77 31.86 -2.91
C ALA A 137 -16.79 31.36 -1.46
N PHE A 138 -17.97 31.28 -0.87
CA PHE A 138 -18.17 30.59 0.41
C PHE A 138 -18.14 29.08 0.21
N MET A 139 -17.67 28.32 1.21
CA MET A 139 -17.71 26.86 1.20
C MET A 139 -19.13 26.29 1.15
N GLN A 140 -20.12 27.00 1.66
CA GLN A 140 -21.52 26.59 1.74
C GLN A 140 -22.39 27.08 0.57
N ASP A 141 -21.84 27.70 -0.46
CA ASP A 141 -22.62 28.26 -1.57
C ASP A 141 -22.39 27.47 -2.87
N PRO A 142 -23.42 26.80 -3.43
CA PRO A 142 -24.82 26.73 -2.94
C PRO A 142 -25.06 25.65 -1.88
N GLN A 143 -24.25 24.57 -1.76
CA GLN A 143 -24.31 23.51 -0.77
C GLN A 143 -22.95 22.81 -0.71
N GLY A 144 -21.99 23.43 -0.05
CA GLY A 144 -20.57 23.06 -0.10
C GLY A 144 -20.16 21.91 0.84
N GLU A 145 -21.06 20.97 1.21
CA GLU A 145 -20.64 19.85 2.03
C GLU A 145 -21.52 18.59 1.92
N ILE A 146 -20.88 17.43 2.10
CA ILE A 146 -21.52 16.12 2.20
C ILE A 146 -21.05 15.47 3.48
N PHE A 147 -21.98 15.01 4.32
CA PHE A 147 -21.69 14.40 5.62
C PHE A 147 -21.54 12.88 5.50
N ALA A 148 -20.59 12.31 6.24
CA ALA A 148 -20.52 10.88 6.44
C ALA A 148 -21.71 10.39 7.30
N ALA A 149 -22.20 9.19 7.00
CA ALA A 149 -23.27 8.56 7.76
C ALA A 149 -22.85 8.18 9.21
N LYS A 150 -21.55 7.98 9.42
CA LYS A 150 -20.96 7.64 10.74
C LYS A 150 -20.04 8.75 11.22
N ARG A 151 -19.91 8.87 12.54
CA ARG A 151 -18.97 9.78 13.21
C ARG A 151 -17.72 9.05 13.70
N GLY A 152 -16.66 9.81 13.97
CA GLY A 152 -15.46 9.32 14.66
C GLY A 152 -14.57 8.40 13.84
N LEU A 153 -14.75 8.32 12.51
CA LEU A 153 -13.92 7.52 11.62
C LEU A 153 -12.49 8.03 11.63
N GLN A 154 -11.52 7.14 11.37
CA GLN A 154 -10.09 7.45 11.51
C GLN A 154 -9.35 7.46 10.18
N THR A 155 -9.55 6.44 9.34
CA THR A 155 -8.89 6.35 8.03
C THR A 155 -9.64 7.17 7.01
N MET A 156 -8.97 8.12 6.36
CA MET A 156 -9.52 8.97 5.32
C MET A 156 -8.79 8.74 4.00
N GLN A 157 -9.56 8.51 2.96
CA GLN A 157 -9.08 8.48 1.57
C GLN A 157 -9.76 9.60 0.79
N LEU A 158 -8.95 10.40 0.07
CA LEU A 158 -9.43 11.40 -0.89
C LEU A 158 -8.82 11.08 -2.24
N GLU A 159 -9.63 10.68 -3.20
CA GLU A 159 -9.23 10.30 -4.54
C GLU A 159 -9.62 11.36 -5.55
N ARG A 160 -8.69 11.72 -6.42
CA ARG A 160 -8.95 12.58 -7.58
C ARG A 160 -9.08 11.73 -8.85
N ARG A 161 -10.16 11.97 -9.62
CA ARG A 161 -10.38 11.49 -10.99
C ARG A 161 -10.73 12.67 -11.88
N GLY A 162 -9.77 13.16 -12.65
CA GLY A 162 -9.92 14.37 -13.44
C GLY A 162 -10.25 15.58 -12.57
N LYS A 163 -11.50 16.07 -12.64
CA LYS A 163 -12.00 17.19 -11.82
C LYS A 163 -12.83 16.77 -10.63
N THR A 164 -13.17 15.48 -10.53
CA THR A 164 -13.94 14.93 -9.42
C THR A 164 -13.03 14.49 -8.29
N LEU A 165 -13.40 14.83 -7.06
CA LEU A 165 -12.79 14.27 -5.86
C LEU A 165 -13.81 13.43 -5.10
N ILE A 166 -13.38 12.24 -4.69
CA ILE A 166 -14.19 11.22 -4.02
C ILE A 166 -13.61 11.01 -2.63
N MET A 167 -14.42 11.14 -1.59
CA MET A 167 -14.02 10.90 -0.22
C MET A 167 -14.55 9.56 0.28
N ARG A 168 -13.66 8.78 0.91
CA ARG A 168 -14.02 7.55 1.62
C ARG A 168 -13.43 7.56 3.02
N MET A 169 -14.13 6.92 3.95
CA MET A 169 -13.70 6.82 5.34
C MET A 169 -13.95 5.42 5.91
N ALA A 170 -13.17 5.05 6.92
CA ALA A 170 -13.36 3.81 7.67
C ALA A 170 -12.94 3.95 9.14
N ASN A 171 -13.48 3.09 9.98
CA ASN A 171 -12.85 2.75 11.26
C ASN A 171 -11.68 1.77 11.01
N PRO A 172 -10.70 1.69 11.91
CA PRO A 172 -9.70 0.64 11.87
C PRO A 172 -10.35 -0.75 11.78
N GLY A 173 -9.96 -1.52 10.77
CA GLY A 173 -10.48 -2.88 10.53
C GLY A 173 -11.72 -2.99 9.65
N GLU A 174 -12.39 -1.88 9.31
CA GLU A 174 -13.55 -1.86 8.42
C GLU A 174 -13.17 -1.52 6.96
N PRO A 175 -13.95 -1.99 5.96
CA PRO A 175 -13.83 -1.52 4.58
C PRO A 175 -14.13 -0.01 4.47
N LEU A 176 -13.42 0.67 3.55
CA LEU A 176 -13.71 2.07 3.20
C LEU A 176 -15.15 2.20 2.70
N GLN A 177 -15.86 3.17 3.24
CA GLN A 177 -17.21 3.56 2.82
C GLN A 177 -17.15 4.93 2.17
N GLU A 178 -17.80 5.09 1.04
CA GLU A 178 -17.89 6.37 0.36
C GLU A 178 -18.74 7.34 1.18
N VAL A 179 -18.18 8.53 1.39
CA VAL A 179 -18.89 9.66 2.00
C VAL A 179 -19.63 10.42 0.91
N GLY A 180 -18.98 10.62 -0.22
CA GLY A 180 -19.52 11.28 -1.39
C GLY A 180 -18.42 11.76 -2.34
N GLU A 181 -18.88 12.35 -3.44
CA GLU A 181 -18.03 12.93 -4.48
C GLU A 181 -18.55 14.28 -4.94
N HIS A 182 -17.65 15.10 -5.46
CA HIS A 182 -18.01 16.39 -6.05
C HIS A 182 -17.03 16.77 -7.17
N GLU A 183 -17.57 17.34 -8.26
CA GLU A 183 -16.79 17.87 -9.37
C GLU A 183 -16.46 19.35 -9.15
N LEU A 184 -15.17 19.70 -9.15
CA LEU A 184 -14.69 21.08 -9.14
C LEU A 184 -14.32 21.50 -10.57
N ILE A 185 -15.24 22.12 -11.28
CA ILE A 185 -15.09 22.47 -12.71
C ILE A 185 -13.85 23.32 -12.97
N ASP A 186 -13.54 24.25 -12.08
CA ASP A 186 -12.40 25.17 -12.18
C ASP A 186 -11.08 24.58 -11.66
N LEU A 187 -11.07 23.34 -11.14
CA LEU A 187 -9.86 22.72 -10.61
C LEU A 187 -8.83 22.50 -11.71
N LYS A 188 -7.61 23.02 -11.50
CA LYS A 188 -6.49 22.85 -12.42
C LYS A 188 -5.93 21.44 -12.35
N ASP A 189 -5.21 21.04 -13.41
CA ASP A 189 -4.51 19.76 -13.43
C ASP A 189 -3.47 19.70 -12.31
N THR A 190 -2.61 20.70 -12.20
CA THR A 190 -1.63 20.81 -11.11
C THR A 190 -2.24 21.53 -9.91
N VAL A 191 -2.24 20.86 -8.76
CA VAL A 191 -2.80 21.33 -7.49
C VAL A 191 -1.79 21.20 -6.35
N LEU A 192 -2.12 21.75 -5.20
CA LEU A 192 -1.49 21.49 -3.92
C LEU A 192 -2.34 20.45 -3.19
N ALA A 193 -1.75 19.32 -2.80
CA ALA A 193 -2.41 18.28 -2.04
C ALA A 193 -1.65 18.00 -0.75
N GLY A 194 -2.36 17.93 0.39
CA GLY A 194 -1.69 17.79 1.66
C GLY A 194 -2.63 17.63 2.86
N ILE A 195 -2.00 17.56 4.02
CA ILE A 195 -2.66 17.45 5.32
C ILE A 195 -2.80 18.83 5.97
N TYR A 196 -3.87 19.05 6.70
CA TYR A 196 -4.12 20.35 7.32
C TYR A 196 -4.73 20.23 8.71
N ILE A 197 -4.63 21.31 9.48
CA ILE A 197 -5.30 21.46 10.77
C ILE A 197 -5.78 22.90 10.98
N CYS A 198 -7.01 23.05 11.45
CA CYS A 198 -7.62 24.31 11.84
C CYS A 198 -8.22 24.19 13.24
N SER A 199 -7.82 25.08 14.16
CA SER A 199 -8.32 25.04 15.55
C SER A 199 -9.78 25.47 15.70
N HIS A 200 -10.35 26.14 14.71
CA HIS A 200 -11.66 26.80 14.76
C HIS A 200 -11.76 27.86 15.89
N ASP A 201 -10.61 28.30 16.39
CA ASP A 201 -10.43 29.37 17.37
C ASP A 201 -9.08 30.03 17.12
N SER A 202 -9.09 31.31 16.70
CA SER A 202 -7.86 32.04 16.41
C SER A 202 -6.91 32.21 17.60
N ASN A 203 -7.38 32.01 18.83
CA ASN A 203 -6.59 32.11 20.07
C ASN A 203 -5.97 30.76 20.50
N THR A 204 -6.33 29.66 19.84
CA THR A 204 -5.91 28.32 20.22
C THR A 204 -5.02 27.70 19.13
N LEU A 205 -3.94 27.02 19.55
CA LEU A 205 -3.12 26.19 18.70
C LEU A 205 -3.56 24.73 18.86
N ALA A 206 -4.24 24.19 17.86
CA ALA A 206 -4.65 22.77 17.85
C ALA A 206 -3.48 21.88 17.40
N ALA A 207 -3.46 20.63 17.83
CA ALA A 207 -2.53 19.64 17.36
C ALA A 207 -3.26 18.38 16.85
N GLY A 208 -2.70 17.76 15.81
CA GLY A 208 -3.15 16.49 15.23
C GLY A 208 -1.97 15.56 14.96
N ARG A 209 -2.20 14.26 15.08
CA ARG A 209 -1.32 13.20 14.59
C ARG A 209 -1.86 12.68 13.27
N VAL A 210 -0.98 12.50 12.28
CA VAL A 210 -1.30 11.90 11.00
C VAL A 210 -0.27 10.82 10.70
N TRP A 211 -0.71 9.61 10.36
CA TRP A 211 0.19 8.47 10.10
C TRP A 211 -0.36 7.60 8.96
N ASN A 212 0.42 6.60 8.53
CA ASN A 212 0.09 5.77 7.38
C ASN A 212 -0.16 6.59 6.09
N VAL A 213 0.49 7.73 5.97
CA VAL A 213 0.32 8.66 4.85
C VAL A 213 0.81 8.02 3.57
N ARG A 214 -0.08 7.88 2.59
CA ARG A 214 0.23 7.37 1.24
C ARG A 214 -0.35 8.32 0.20
N ILE A 215 0.46 8.64 -0.77
CA ILE A 215 0.06 9.36 -1.99
C ILE A 215 0.36 8.41 -3.13
N ASP A 216 -0.69 7.90 -3.76
CA ASP A 216 -0.62 6.93 -4.83
C ASP A 216 -1.08 7.56 -6.13
N HIS A 217 -0.38 7.25 -7.24
CA HIS A 217 -0.77 7.62 -8.59
C HIS A 217 -1.24 6.35 -9.30
N PRO A 218 -2.56 6.09 -9.34
CA PRO A 218 -3.08 4.91 -10.01
C PRO A 218 -2.94 5.04 -11.52
N ILE A 219 -2.69 3.93 -12.21
CA ILE A 219 -2.87 3.81 -13.64
C ILE A 219 -4.23 3.17 -13.88
N GLU A 220 -5.11 3.81 -14.62
CA GLU A 220 -6.35 3.17 -15.05
C GLU A 220 -6.04 2.14 -16.14
N ASN A 221 -6.42 0.88 -15.87
CA ASN A 221 -6.40 -0.24 -16.82
C ASN A 221 -5.09 -0.44 -17.62
N PRO A 222 -3.94 -0.73 -16.96
CA PRO A 222 -2.70 -1.05 -17.67
C PRO A 222 -2.81 -2.33 -18.52
N TYR A 223 -3.91 -3.08 -18.42
CA TYR A 223 -4.13 -4.41 -19.01
C TYR A 223 -5.39 -4.54 -19.86
N GLN A 224 -5.95 -3.48 -20.41
CA GLN A 224 -6.96 -3.70 -21.43
C GLN A 224 -6.26 -4.21 -22.71
N PRO A 225 -6.39 -5.51 -23.07
CA PRO A 225 -5.95 -5.95 -24.37
C PRO A 225 -6.79 -5.16 -25.38
N ASN A 226 -6.13 -4.31 -26.18
CA ASN A 226 -6.81 -3.73 -27.32
C ASN A 226 -7.15 -4.88 -28.27
N PRO A 227 -8.43 -5.27 -28.43
CA PRO A 227 -8.81 -6.41 -29.26
C PRO A 227 -8.45 -6.20 -30.75
N LEU A 228 -8.07 -4.98 -31.14
CA LEU A 228 -7.63 -4.63 -32.50
C LEU A 228 -6.11 -4.75 -32.69
N LEU A 229 -5.34 -4.99 -31.62
CA LEU A 229 -3.90 -5.18 -31.70
C LEU A 229 -3.55 -6.67 -31.65
N ALA A 230 -2.85 -7.15 -32.66
CA ALA A 230 -2.36 -8.54 -32.74
C ALA A 230 -1.30 -8.91 -31.66
N LYS A 231 -0.87 -7.95 -30.83
CA LYS A 231 0.02 -8.13 -29.69
C LYS A 231 -0.58 -7.44 -28.47
N PRO A 232 -0.48 -8.04 -27.26
CA PRO A 232 -0.85 -7.35 -26.06
C PRO A 232 -0.05 -6.03 -25.96
N ALA A 233 -0.70 -4.97 -25.47
CA ALA A 233 0.01 -3.73 -25.17
C ALA A 233 1.18 -4.01 -24.23
N PRO A 234 2.31 -3.30 -24.34
CA PRO A 234 3.40 -3.46 -23.38
C PRO A 234 2.87 -3.20 -21.98
N GLN A 235 3.27 -4.07 -21.06
CA GLN A 235 2.92 -3.95 -19.65
C GLN A 235 3.56 -2.66 -19.12
N VAL A 236 2.75 -1.73 -18.61
CA VAL A 236 3.26 -0.54 -17.96
C VAL A 236 3.75 -0.97 -16.56
N GLU A 237 5.02 -0.77 -16.27
CA GLU A 237 5.56 -0.99 -14.94
C GLU A 237 5.32 0.25 -14.09
N MET A 238 4.78 0.02 -12.91
CA MET A 238 4.66 1.05 -11.88
C MET A 238 5.76 0.88 -10.83
N GLY A 239 6.11 1.97 -10.17
CA GLY A 239 6.96 1.93 -8.99
C GLY A 239 6.34 1.11 -7.87
N CYS A 240 7.20 0.62 -6.99
CA CYS A 240 6.82 -0.22 -5.84
C CYS A 240 7.38 0.33 -4.54
N ARG A 241 6.63 0.10 -3.46
CA ARG A 241 7.07 0.31 -2.07
C ARG A 241 7.05 -1.02 -1.34
N LEU A 242 8.17 -1.39 -0.74
CA LEU A 242 8.26 -2.50 0.19
C LEU A 242 7.90 -1.99 1.58
N GLU A 243 6.86 -2.55 2.15
CA GLU A 243 6.30 -2.08 3.41
C GLU A 243 6.30 -3.17 4.47
N ILE A 244 6.47 -2.77 5.72
CA ILE A 244 6.22 -3.59 6.90
C ILE A 244 5.09 -2.96 7.70
N MET A 245 4.17 -3.79 8.20
CA MET A 245 3.08 -3.38 9.06
C MET A 245 3.14 -4.11 10.40
N ASP A 246 3.01 -3.39 11.49
CA ASP A 246 2.80 -3.95 12.82
C ASP A 246 1.31 -4.18 13.04
N LEU A 247 0.93 -5.40 13.44
CA LEU A 247 -0.49 -5.77 13.60
C LEU A 247 -1.11 -5.28 14.90
N ALA A 248 -0.30 -4.93 15.89
CA ALA A 248 -0.80 -4.49 17.20
C ALA A 248 -1.34 -3.05 17.16
N ASN A 249 -0.70 -2.18 16.39
CA ASN A 249 -1.05 -0.76 16.29
C ASN A 249 -1.44 -0.30 14.89
N GLY A 250 -1.26 -1.15 13.85
CA GLY A 250 -1.57 -0.82 12.48
C GLY A 250 -0.58 0.14 11.80
N ASP A 251 0.57 0.41 12.42
CA ASP A 251 1.58 1.29 11.85
C ASP A 251 2.28 0.64 10.66
N ARG A 252 2.34 1.35 9.54
CA ARG A 252 2.98 0.94 8.28
C ARG A 252 4.26 1.73 8.06
N LYS A 253 5.34 1.03 7.72
CA LYS A 253 6.64 1.63 7.40
C LYS A 253 7.09 1.21 6.00
N ILE A 254 7.43 2.18 5.16
CA ILE A 254 8.11 1.95 3.88
C ILE A 254 9.59 1.75 4.19
N ILE A 255 10.16 0.62 3.79
CA ILE A 255 11.58 0.31 4.00
C ILE A 255 12.40 0.41 2.71
N TYR A 256 11.75 0.28 1.55
CA TYR A 256 12.41 0.42 0.25
C TYR A 256 11.40 0.87 -0.82
N GLU A 257 11.88 1.66 -1.76
CA GLU A 257 11.10 2.12 -2.88
C GLU A 257 11.92 2.03 -4.17
N SER A 258 11.27 1.63 -5.26
CA SER A 258 11.86 1.59 -6.61
C SER A 258 10.89 2.14 -7.64
N LYS A 259 11.42 2.68 -8.75
CA LYS A 259 10.62 3.03 -9.94
C LYS A 259 10.22 1.80 -10.75
N GLY A 260 10.98 0.71 -10.64
CA GLY A 260 10.67 -0.58 -11.25
C GLY A 260 9.87 -1.48 -10.32
N ARG A 261 9.29 -2.53 -10.90
CA ARG A 261 8.48 -3.51 -10.18
C ARG A 261 9.35 -4.50 -9.43
N PHE A 262 9.06 -4.70 -8.16
CA PHE A 262 9.46 -5.85 -7.36
C PHE A 262 8.24 -6.41 -6.61
N GLU A 263 8.33 -7.64 -6.06
CA GLU A 263 7.14 -8.33 -5.57
C GLU A 263 7.45 -9.41 -4.53
N ALA A 264 6.40 -9.86 -3.81
CA ALA A 264 6.36 -11.07 -2.99
C ALA A 264 7.43 -11.14 -1.88
N PRO A 265 7.39 -10.25 -0.89
CA PRO A 265 8.37 -10.28 0.19
C PRO A 265 8.15 -11.44 1.17
N ASN A 266 9.24 -12.17 1.48
CA ASN A 266 9.33 -13.14 2.58
C ASN A 266 10.21 -12.60 3.71
N TRP A 267 9.90 -12.94 4.95
CA TRP A 267 10.82 -12.71 6.05
C TRP A 267 11.92 -13.79 6.08
N MET A 268 13.18 -13.34 6.26
CA MET A 268 14.26 -14.27 6.57
C MET A 268 14.08 -14.83 7.98
N PRO A 269 14.56 -16.06 8.27
CA PRO A 269 14.33 -16.74 9.55
C PRO A 269 14.85 -16.00 10.78
N ASP A 270 15.86 -15.16 10.60
CA ASP A 270 16.43 -14.34 11.69
C ASP A 270 15.62 -13.07 12.01
N GLY A 271 14.58 -12.78 11.19
CA GLY A 271 13.72 -11.63 11.33
C GLY A 271 14.38 -10.28 11.02
N LYS A 272 15.60 -10.27 10.44
CA LYS A 272 16.38 -9.05 10.20
C LYS A 272 16.40 -8.57 8.75
N LYS A 273 16.06 -9.44 7.81
CA LYS A 273 16.01 -9.13 6.38
C LYS A 273 14.70 -9.64 5.78
N LEU A 274 14.31 -9.04 4.66
CA LEU A 274 13.31 -9.56 3.74
C LEU A 274 13.97 -10.09 2.49
N LEU A 275 13.42 -11.17 1.92
CA LEU A 275 13.72 -11.72 0.60
C LEU A 275 12.58 -11.31 -0.33
N TYR A 276 12.86 -10.84 -1.54
CA TYR A 276 11.83 -10.46 -2.51
C TYR A 276 12.32 -10.71 -3.96
N ASN A 277 11.38 -10.77 -4.90
CA ASN A 277 11.66 -10.92 -6.32
C ASN A 277 11.74 -9.55 -7.02
N ASP A 278 12.74 -9.38 -7.87
CA ASP A 278 12.90 -8.24 -8.77
C ASP A 278 13.39 -8.73 -10.14
N HIS A 279 12.54 -8.58 -11.18
CA HIS A 279 12.85 -8.94 -12.57
C HIS A 279 13.49 -10.33 -12.75
N GLY A 280 12.91 -11.34 -12.10
CA GLY A 280 13.36 -12.73 -12.23
C GLY A 280 14.55 -13.13 -11.36
N SER A 281 14.99 -12.25 -10.48
CA SER A 281 16.04 -12.49 -9.51
C SER A 281 15.55 -12.25 -8.10
N LEU A 282 16.18 -12.90 -7.13
CA LEU A 282 15.87 -12.69 -5.71
C LEU A 282 16.89 -11.76 -5.06
N PHE A 283 16.39 -10.90 -4.18
CA PHE A 283 17.18 -9.93 -3.42
C PHE A 283 16.84 -10.01 -1.94
N THR A 284 17.81 -9.72 -1.09
CA THR A 284 17.58 -9.51 0.34
C THR A 284 17.81 -8.05 0.70
N ILE A 285 17.03 -7.54 1.68
CA ILE A 285 17.17 -6.19 2.20
C ILE A 285 16.95 -6.18 3.72
N PRO A 286 17.73 -5.41 4.51
CA PRO A 286 17.47 -5.23 5.94
C PRO A 286 16.09 -4.62 6.18
N ILE A 287 15.42 -4.99 7.28
CA ILE A 287 14.10 -4.43 7.67
C ILE A 287 14.19 -2.95 8.06
N GLU A 288 15.38 -2.44 8.30
CA GLU A 288 15.62 -1.02 8.54
C GLU A 288 15.75 -0.21 7.24
N GLY A 289 15.78 -0.89 6.09
CA GLY A 289 16.07 -0.32 4.78
C GLY A 289 17.54 -0.44 4.41
N GLY A 290 17.92 0.15 3.30
CA GLY A 290 19.30 0.15 2.79
C GLY A 290 19.40 -0.37 1.37
N THR A 291 20.58 -0.86 0.99
CA THR A 291 20.85 -1.36 -0.36
C THR A 291 20.48 -2.84 -0.46
N PRO A 292 19.65 -3.24 -1.44
CA PRO A 292 19.37 -4.65 -1.70
C PRO A 292 20.59 -5.43 -2.13
N GLU A 293 20.70 -6.68 -1.67
CA GLU A 293 21.75 -7.63 -2.02
C GLU A 293 21.16 -8.79 -2.84
N LYS A 294 21.69 -9.04 -4.03
CA LYS A 294 21.23 -10.14 -4.89
C LYS A 294 21.61 -11.49 -4.29
N LEU A 295 20.63 -12.40 -4.17
CA LEU A 295 20.87 -13.81 -3.82
C LEU A 295 21.38 -14.56 -5.05
N ASN A 296 22.41 -15.37 -4.88
CA ASN A 296 22.88 -16.25 -5.95
C ASN A 296 21.91 -17.44 -6.12
N THR A 297 21.20 -17.49 -7.23
CA THR A 297 20.26 -18.57 -7.58
C THR A 297 20.74 -19.44 -8.75
N GLY A 298 22.07 -19.46 -9.00
CA GLY A 298 22.68 -20.28 -10.05
C GLY A 298 22.08 -19.98 -11.42
N SER A 299 21.58 -21.01 -12.09
CA SER A 299 20.97 -20.92 -13.43
C SER A 299 19.53 -20.37 -13.43
N ALA A 300 18.88 -20.17 -12.27
CA ALA A 300 17.52 -19.62 -12.19
C ALA A 300 17.56 -18.09 -12.27
N ASP A 301 17.19 -17.53 -13.41
CA ASP A 301 17.18 -16.10 -13.73
C ASP A 301 15.83 -15.56 -14.21
N ARG A 302 14.77 -16.39 -14.09
CA ARG A 302 13.38 -16.09 -14.49
C ARG A 302 12.41 -16.52 -13.41
N ILE A 303 12.79 -16.22 -12.18
CA ILE A 303 11.98 -16.52 -11.01
C ILE A 303 10.78 -15.60 -11.00
N ASN A 304 9.58 -16.15 -10.80
CA ASN A 304 8.37 -15.36 -10.59
C ASN A 304 8.19 -15.02 -9.11
N ASN A 305 7.01 -14.51 -8.74
CA ASN A 305 6.69 -14.13 -7.37
C ASN A 305 6.44 -15.31 -6.41
N ASP A 306 6.38 -16.56 -6.90
CA ASP A 306 6.07 -17.72 -6.07
C ASP A 306 7.36 -18.34 -5.55
N HIS A 307 7.76 -17.94 -4.38
CA HIS A 307 8.95 -18.44 -3.68
C HIS A 307 8.75 -18.43 -2.17
N GLY A 308 9.50 -19.25 -1.46
CA GLY A 308 9.44 -19.23 0.01
C GLY A 308 10.40 -20.19 0.70
N ILE A 309 10.62 -19.88 1.96
CA ILE A 309 11.63 -20.48 2.82
C ILE A 309 11.02 -21.65 3.58
N SER A 310 11.77 -22.76 3.72
CA SER A 310 11.38 -23.92 4.53
C SER A 310 11.24 -23.56 6.01
N PHE A 311 10.42 -24.30 6.76
CA PHE A 311 10.17 -24.01 8.18
C PHE A 311 11.44 -24.09 9.04
N ASP A 312 12.42 -24.93 8.67
CA ASP A 312 13.71 -25.01 9.35
C ASP A 312 14.72 -23.93 8.91
N GLY A 313 14.33 -23.07 7.96
CA GLY A 313 15.15 -21.96 7.47
C GLY A 313 16.36 -22.36 6.63
N LYS A 314 16.42 -23.60 6.11
CA LYS A 314 17.60 -24.10 5.39
C LYS A 314 17.45 -24.12 3.88
N MET A 315 16.23 -24.25 3.38
CA MET A 315 15.94 -24.39 1.96
C MET A 315 15.05 -23.26 1.48
N LEU A 316 15.16 -22.97 0.21
CA LEU A 316 14.31 -22.06 -0.56
C LEU A 316 13.67 -22.86 -1.69
N ALA A 317 12.36 -22.70 -1.89
CA ALA A 317 11.68 -23.14 -3.10
C ALA A 317 11.33 -21.93 -3.97
N ILE A 318 11.42 -22.11 -5.27
CA ILE A 318 11.18 -21.06 -6.27
C ILE A 318 10.40 -21.63 -7.45
N SER A 319 9.63 -20.79 -8.12
CA SER A 319 9.09 -21.03 -9.44
C SER A 319 9.93 -20.31 -10.48
N ASN A 320 10.56 -21.04 -11.38
CA ASN A 320 11.41 -20.46 -12.42
C ASN A 320 10.96 -20.94 -13.81
N SER A 321 10.91 -20.01 -14.77
CA SER A 321 10.42 -20.28 -16.13
C SER A 321 11.51 -20.90 -17.03
N ARG A 322 11.15 -21.98 -17.72
CA ARG A 322 11.96 -22.63 -18.76
C ARG A 322 11.45 -22.23 -20.14
N GLN A 323 12.29 -21.72 -21.00
CA GLN A 323 11.90 -21.26 -22.34
C GLN A 323 11.31 -22.39 -23.21
N GLY A 324 10.32 -22.03 -24.03
CA GLY A 324 9.75 -22.88 -25.06
C GLY A 324 8.81 -23.98 -24.55
N LEU A 325 8.49 -24.02 -23.25
CA LEU A 325 7.58 -24.99 -22.68
C LEU A 325 6.16 -24.43 -22.48
N PRO A 326 5.12 -25.27 -22.43
CA PRO A 326 3.74 -24.85 -22.22
C PRO A 326 3.57 -24.02 -20.92
N GLY A 327 2.57 -23.11 -20.91
CA GLY A 327 2.24 -22.29 -19.74
C GLY A 327 3.37 -21.39 -19.27
N GLY A 328 4.21 -20.88 -20.21
CA GLY A 328 5.37 -20.06 -19.86
C GLY A 328 6.55 -20.85 -19.26
N GLY A 329 6.41 -22.18 -19.17
CA GLY A 329 7.46 -23.08 -18.70
C GLY A 329 7.74 -23.02 -17.20
N SER A 330 6.85 -22.43 -16.37
CA SER A 330 7.06 -22.36 -14.92
C SER A 330 7.19 -23.75 -14.31
N SER A 331 8.24 -23.94 -13.52
CA SER A 331 8.57 -25.19 -12.82
C SER A 331 9.05 -24.88 -11.41
N VAL A 332 8.76 -25.77 -10.48
CA VAL A 332 9.24 -25.66 -9.11
C VAL A 332 10.67 -26.19 -9.00
N TYR A 333 11.50 -25.45 -8.31
CA TYR A 333 12.87 -25.82 -7.96
C TYR A 333 13.09 -25.64 -6.47
N VAL A 334 14.10 -26.31 -5.94
CA VAL A 334 14.55 -26.15 -4.55
C VAL A 334 16.07 -25.95 -4.52
N LEU A 335 16.54 -25.12 -3.60
CA LEU A 335 17.96 -24.81 -3.39
C LEU A 335 18.22 -24.47 -1.92
N PRO A 336 19.49 -24.49 -1.46
CA PRO A 336 19.82 -23.97 -0.12
C PRO A 336 19.43 -22.50 0.02
N LEU A 337 18.97 -22.06 1.20
CA LEU A 337 18.65 -20.66 1.46
C LEU A 337 19.88 -19.72 1.30
N THR A 338 21.09 -20.27 1.48
CA THR A 338 22.35 -19.53 1.23
C THR A 338 22.65 -19.31 -0.25
N GLY A 339 21.79 -19.82 -1.16
CA GLY A 339 21.98 -19.77 -2.59
C GLY A 339 22.72 -20.96 -3.16
N GLY A 340 22.88 -20.97 -4.47
CA GLY A 340 23.53 -22.03 -5.24
C GLY A 340 22.73 -22.49 -6.46
N GLU A 341 23.13 -23.58 -7.08
CA GLU A 341 22.43 -24.14 -8.24
C GLU A 341 21.12 -24.80 -7.81
N PRO A 342 19.96 -24.42 -8.40
CA PRO A 342 18.68 -24.96 -8.01
C PRO A 342 18.43 -26.35 -8.63
N LYS A 343 17.86 -27.26 -7.83
CA LYS A 343 17.42 -28.59 -8.27
C LYS A 343 15.99 -28.49 -8.79
N LEU A 344 15.77 -28.90 -10.05
CA LEU A 344 14.43 -29.05 -10.63
C LEU A 344 13.62 -30.09 -9.85
N LEU A 345 12.41 -29.73 -9.48
CA LEU A 345 11.47 -30.63 -8.78
C LEU A 345 10.33 -31.09 -9.69
N THR A 346 9.65 -30.15 -10.40
CA THR A 346 8.52 -30.48 -11.27
C THR A 346 8.94 -30.45 -12.74
N GLU A 347 8.83 -31.61 -13.43
CA GLU A 347 9.15 -31.72 -14.87
C GLU A 347 8.04 -31.14 -15.75
N GLN A 348 6.78 -31.35 -15.37
CA GLN A 348 5.63 -30.90 -16.13
C GLN A 348 5.31 -29.42 -15.83
N THR A 349 4.91 -28.68 -16.88
CA THR A 349 4.62 -27.25 -16.80
C THR A 349 3.17 -26.95 -17.21
N PRO A 350 2.55 -25.87 -16.70
CA PRO A 350 3.08 -25.00 -15.64
C PRO A 350 2.94 -25.62 -14.25
N SER A 351 3.85 -25.23 -13.35
CA SER A 351 3.80 -25.51 -11.93
C SER A 351 4.29 -24.27 -11.17
N TYR A 352 3.52 -23.84 -10.16
CA TYR A 352 3.81 -22.65 -9.34
C TYR A 352 3.85 -23.05 -7.87
N TRP A 353 4.97 -22.81 -7.21
CA TRP A 353 5.17 -23.12 -5.81
C TRP A 353 4.35 -22.20 -4.91
N HIS A 354 3.85 -22.73 -3.76
CA HIS A 354 3.17 -21.89 -2.78
C HIS A 354 3.48 -22.24 -1.32
N GLY A 355 3.84 -23.47 -0.98
CA GLY A 355 4.03 -23.80 0.43
C GLY A 355 4.97 -24.96 0.71
N TRP A 356 5.66 -24.88 1.84
CA TRP A 356 6.43 -25.94 2.46
C TRP A 356 5.57 -26.72 3.45
N ASN A 357 5.72 -28.04 3.50
CA ASN A 357 5.25 -28.83 4.63
C ASN A 357 6.18 -28.58 5.84
N PRO A 358 5.66 -28.43 7.08
CA PRO A 358 6.50 -28.26 8.28
C PRO A 358 7.53 -29.38 8.52
N ASN A 359 7.38 -30.56 7.89
CA ASN A 359 8.37 -31.61 7.92
C ASN A 359 9.65 -31.29 7.09
N ASN A 360 9.65 -30.18 6.30
CA ASN A 360 10.70 -29.73 5.38
C ASN A 360 11.08 -30.75 4.28
N LYS A 361 10.22 -31.73 3.99
CA LYS A 361 10.48 -32.77 3.00
C LYS A 361 9.52 -32.74 1.82
N GLU A 362 8.49 -31.93 1.88
CA GLU A 362 7.43 -31.87 0.87
C GLU A 362 7.04 -30.42 0.61
N VAL A 363 6.69 -30.11 -0.62
CA VAL A 363 6.11 -28.82 -1.03
C VAL A 363 4.74 -29.02 -1.63
N CYS A 364 3.89 -27.99 -1.56
CA CYS A 364 2.66 -27.90 -2.33
C CYS A 364 2.74 -26.78 -3.36
N PHE A 365 2.03 -26.99 -4.46
CA PHE A 365 2.06 -26.09 -5.62
C PHE A 365 0.75 -26.19 -6.40
N VAL A 366 0.49 -25.20 -7.24
CA VAL A 366 -0.61 -25.21 -8.20
C VAL A 366 -0.08 -25.56 -9.59
N ALA A 367 -0.82 -26.36 -10.35
CA ALA A 367 -0.38 -26.82 -11.66
C ALA A 367 -1.54 -27.19 -12.58
N GLN A 368 -1.27 -27.16 -13.89
CA GLN A 368 -2.13 -27.74 -14.92
C GLN A 368 -1.58 -29.11 -15.35
N ARG A 369 -2.42 -30.14 -15.34
CA ARG A 369 -2.07 -31.50 -15.78
C ARG A 369 -3.20 -32.07 -16.63
N GLY A 370 -2.95 -32.29 -17.90
CA GLY A 370 -3.93 -32.88 -18.83
C GLY A 370 -5.14 -31.97 -19.18
N SER A 371 -5.29 -30.82 -18.55
CA SER A 371 -6.34 -29.83 -18.83
C SER A 371 -5.80 -28.41 -18.61
N LYS A 372 -6.57 -27.39 -19.02
CA LYS A 372 -6.25 -25.98 -18.71
C LYS A 372 -6.73 -25.52 -17.32
N ILE A 373 -7.27 -26.43 -16.53
CA ILE A 373 -7.75 -26.14 -15.17
C ILE A 373 -6.63 -26.35 -14.18
N TYR A 374 -6.42 -25.37 -13.33
CA TYR A 374 -5.47 -25.46 -12.23
C TYR A 374 -6.00 -26.36 -11.10
N ASN A 375 -5.12 -27.16 -10.57
CA ASN A 375 -5.37 -27.99 -9.41
C ASN A 375 -4.16 -27.96 -8.46
N LEU A 376 -4.39 -28.29 -7.20
CA LEU A 376 -3.35 -28.35 -6.18
C LEU A 376 -2.67 -29.73 -6.17
N TYR A 377 -1.38 -29.69 -6.02
CA TYR A 377 -0.48 -30.85 -5.97
C TYR A 377 0.50 -30.72 -4.83
N LYS A 378 1.10 -31.84 -4.44
CA LYS A 378 2.24 -31.88 -3.54
C LYS A 378 3.27 -32.90 -4.03
N GLN A 379 4.53 -32.72 -3.61
CA GLN A 379 5.64 -33.60 -4.00
C GLN A 379 6.77 -33.57 -2.98
N ASP A 380 7.44 -34.73 -2.76
CA ASP A 380 8.66 -34.79 -1.96
C ASP A 380 9.82 -34.07 -2.67
N ILE A 381 10.62 -33.29 -1.92
CA ILE A 381 11.75 -32.49 -2.47
C ILE A 381 12.90 -33.36 -3.02
N ASN A 382 12.95 -34.62 -2.66
CA ASN A 382 13.91 -35.57 -3.24
C ASN A 382 13.46 -36.06 -4.62
N GLY A 383 12.24 -35.77 -5.04
CA GLY A 383 11.62 -36.21 -6.28
C GLY A 383 10.55 -37.27 -6.03
N GLY A 384 10.09 -37.93 -7.10
CA GLY A 384 9.04 -38.91 -7.04
C GLY A 384 7.74 -38.44 -7.68
N LYS A 385 6.65 -39.15 -7.43
CA LYS A 385 5.36 -38.88 -8.06
C LYS A 385 4.68 -37.66 -7.43
N GLU A 386 4.19 -36.77 -8.28
CA GLU A 386 3.27 -35.72 -7.86
C GLU A 386 1.95 -36.31 -7.35
N ILE A 387 1.43 -35.81 -6.25
CA ILE A 387 0.16 -36.22 -5.65
C ILE A 387 -0.85 -35.10 -5.84
N GLN A 388 -1.91 -35.35 -6.59
CA GLN A 388 -3.00 -34.38 -6.81
C GLN A 388 -3.92 -34.34 -5.58
N LEU A 389 -4.26 -33.13 -5.11
CA LEU A 389 -5.09 -32.87 -3.92
C LEU A 389 -6.49 -32.38 -4.27
N THR A 390 -6.63 -31.66 -5.40
CA THR A 390 -7.94 -31.19 -5.88
C THR A 390 -8.20 -31.70 -7.28
N PHE A 391 -9.50 -31.86 -7.65
CA PHE A 391 -9.93 -32.45 -8.92
C PHE A 391 -10.98 -31.53 -9.57
N ASN A 392 -10.67 -30.23 -9.64
CA ASN A 392 -11.55 -29.25 -10.22
C ASN A 392 -11.65 -29.42 -11.74
N THR A 393 -12.87 -29.31 -12.27
CA THR A 393 -13.16 -29.35 -13.71
C THR A 393 -13.57 -27.98 -14.25
N LYS A 394 -13.76 -26.98 -13.38
CA LYS A 394 -14.08 -25.59 -13.67
C LYS A 394 -13.60 -24.68 -12.54
N GLY A 395 -13.58 -23.37 -12.81
CA GLY A 395 -13.12 -22.39 -11.84
C GLY A 395 -11.61 -22.38 -11.67
N HIS A 396 -11.17 -21.75 -10.61
CA HIS A 396 -9.76 -21.57 -10.28
C HIS A 396 -9.48 -22.00 -8.84
N VAL A 397 -8.28 -22.50 -8.58
CA VAL A 397 -7.75 -22.82 -7.26
C VAL A 397 -6.27 -22.45 -7.24
N ASP A 398 -5.82 -21.85 -6.13
CA ASP A 398 -4.45 -21.34 -6.03
C ASP A 398 -3.98 -21.19 -4.58
N GLY A 399 -2.72 -20.78 -4.37
CA GLY A 399 -2.15 -20.36 -3.11
C GLY A 399 -2.16 -21.40 -1.99
N PRO A 400 -1.80 -22.69 -2.23
CA PRO A 400 -1.80 -23.69 -1.16
C PRO A 400 -0.64 -23.48 -0.20
N GLU A 401 -0.94 -23.29 1.10
CA GLU A 401 0.05 -23.15 2.16
C GLU A 401 -0.30 -24.06 3.36
N TYR A 402 0.71 -24.76 3.89
CA TYR A 402 0.53 -25.58 5.07
C TYR A 402 0.42 -24.72 6.34
N SER A 403 -0.47 -25.13 7.26
CA SER A 403 -0.42 -24.62 8.63
C SER A 403 0.89 -25.04 9.33
N PRO A 404 1.42 -24.24 10.28
CA PRO A 404 2.65 -24.55 10.98
C PRO A 404 2.64 -25.88 11.75
N ASP A 405 1.46 -26.36 12.16
CA ASP A 405 1.27 -27.67 12.80
C ASP A 405 1.09 -28.83 11.80
N GLY A 406 1.08 -28.53 10.50
CA GLY A 406 0.95 -29.51 9.41
C GLY A 406 -0.42 -30.18 9.28
N LYS A 407 -1.44 -29.72 10.02
CA LYS A 407 -2.76 -30.38 10.01
C LYS A 407 -3.66 -29.93 8.87
N TRP A 408 -3.38 -28.73 8.30
CA TRP A 408 -4.18 -28.13 7.27
C TRP A 408 -3.33 -27.61 6.12
N ILE A 409 -3.92 -27.59 4.91
CA ILE A 409 -3.48 -26.79 3.77
C ILE A 409 -4.57 -25.75 3.54
N TYR A 410 -4.22 -24.47 3.69
CA TYR A 410 -5.06 -23.35 3.32
C TYR A 410 -4.83 -23.01 1.85
N TYR A 411 -5.87 -22.56 1.16
CA TYR A 411 -5.80 -22.22 -0.25
C TYR A 411 -6.98 -21.33 -0.63
N ASN A 412 -6.97 -20.75 -1.81
CA ASN A 412 -8.12 -20.03 -2.34
C ASN A 412 -8.76 -20.78 -3.51
N ALA A 413 -10.10 -20.70 -3.60
CA ALA A 413 -10.88 -21.35 -4.66
C ALA A 413 -12.23 -20.66 -4.86
N ASN A 414 -12.83 -20.83 -6.07
CA ASN A 414 -14.10 -20.19 -6.43
C ASN A 414 -15.21 -21.16 -6.87
N PRO A 415 -15.39 -22.33 -6.27
CA PRO A 415 -16.46 -23.24 -6.68
C PRO A 415 -17.85 -22.66 -6.43
N THR A 416 -17.98 -21.67 -5.56
CA THR A 416 -19.22 -20.95 -5.22
C THR A 416 -19.43 -19.67 -6.03
N GLY A 417 -18.55 -19.36 -6.99
CA GLY A 417 -18.61 -18.16 -7.85
C GLY A 417 -17.68 -17.03 -7.42
N THR A 418 -17.49 -16.82 -6.11
CA THR A 418 -16.57 -15.83 -5.53
C THR A 418 -15.30 -16.54 -5.10
N MET A 419 -14.13 -15.92 -5.33
CA MET A 419 -12.86 -16.46 -4.84
C MET A 419 -12.80 -16.30 -3.32
N GLN A 420 -12.74 -17.41 -2.60
CA GLN A 420 -12.77 -17.45 -1.14
C GLN A 420 -11.62 -18.27 -0.58
N ILE A 421 -11.30 -18.08 0.70
CA ILE A 421 -10.31 -18.90 1.41
C ILE A 421 -10.96 -20.20 1.86
N TRP A 422 -10.25 -21.29 1.62
CA TRP A 422 -10.60 -22.66 1.97
C TRP A 422 -9.46 -23.30 2.74
N ARG A 423 -9.76 -24.40 3.43
CA ARG A 423 -8.73 -25.32 3.95
C ARG A 423 -9.11 -26.77 3.68
N MET A 424 -8.11 -27.64 3.71
CA MET A 424 -8.28 -29.09 3.60
C MET A 424 -7.20 -29.80 4.41
N LYS A 425 -7.37 -31.11 4.65
CA LYS A 425 -6.30 -31.91 5.22
C LYS A 425 -5.17 -32.16 4.21
N PRO A 426 -3.95 -32.52 4.64
CA PRO A 426 -2.80 -32.77 3.75
C PRO A 426 -2.98 -33.91 2.74
N ASP A 427 -3.97 -34.75 2.94
CA ASP A 427 -4.36 -35.80 1.99
C ASP A 427 -5.41 -35.34 0.95
N GLY A 428 -5.84 -34.08 1.00
CA GLY A 428 -6.86 -33.50 0.13
C GLY A 428 -8.30 -33.69 0.59
N SER A 429 -8.52 -34.37 1.72
CA SER A 429 -9.85 -34.58 2.31
C SER A 429 -10.31 -33.42 3.19
N GLY A 430 -11.58 -33.41 3.61
CA GLY A 430 -12.10 -32.47 4.59
C GLY A 430 -12.05 -31.01 4.12
N LYS A 431 -12.41 -30.75 2.86
CA LYS A 431 -12.44 -29.39 2.29
C LYS A 431 -13.51 -28.55 2.96
N GLU A 432 -13.13 -27.38 3.42
CA GLU A 432 -13.98 -26.43 4.17
C GLU A 432 -13.72 -24.99 3.73
N GLN A 433 -14.79 -24.26 3.40
CA GLN A 433 -14.73 -22.83 3.11
C GLN A 433 -14.63 -22.04 4.42
N ILE A 434 -13.80 -20.98 4.45
CA ILE A 434 -13.52 -20.19 5.66
C ILE A 434 -14.02 -18.76 5.54
N THR A 435 -13.96 -18.14 4.34
CA THR A 435 -14.49 -16.79 4.09
C THR A 435 -15.76 -16.87 3.24
N PHE A 436 -16.71 -15.91 3.49
CA PHE A 436 -18.06 -15.96 2.93
C PHE A 436 -18.59 -14.57 2.54
N ASP A 437 -17.70 -13.63 2.26
CA ASP A 437 -18.09 -12.26 1.91
C ASP A 437 -18.04 -12.00 0.38
N GLU A 438 -18.36 -10.76 -0.02
CA GLU A 438 -18.46 -10.34 -1.41
C GLU A 438 -17.11 -10.11 -2.10
N TYR A 439 -16.00 -10.06 -1.36
CA TYR A 439 -14.68 -9.81 -1.91
C TYR A 439 -14.04 -11.09 -2.46
N HIS A 440 -13.18 -10.94 -3.47
CA HIS A 440 -12.35 -12.04 -3.97
C HIS A 440 -11.07 -12.13 -3.16
N SER A 441 -10.94 -13.15 -2.32
CA SER A 441 -9.83 -13.34 -1.36
C SER A 441 -8.81 -14.35 -1.88
N TRP A 442 -7.53 -13.96 -1.93
CA TRP A 442 -6.43 -14.70 -2.54
C TRP A 442 -5.24 -14.83 -1.58
N PHE A 443 -4.44 -15.89 -1.77
CA PHE A 443 -3.14 -16.13 -1.11
C PHE A 443 -3.20 -16.05 0.42
N PRO A 444 -3.84 -17.05 1.07
CA PRO A 444 -3.88 -17.11 2.53
C PRO A 444 -2.51 -17.51 3.10
N HIS A 445 -1.93 -16.67 3.95
CA HIS A 445 -0.67 -16.94 4.65
C HIS A 445 -0.92 -17.02 6.15
N ILE A 446 -0.52 -18.16 6.74
CA ILE A 446 -0.76 -18.46 8.14
C ILE A 446 0.41 -17.92 8.97
N SER A 447 0.12 -17.24 10.09
CA SER A 447 1.16 -16.77 11.01
C SER A 447 1.96 -17.95 11.59
N PRO A 448 3.26 -17.80 11.87
CA PRO A 448 4.10 -18.84 12.45
C PRO A 448 3.56 -19.44 13.76
N ASP A 449 2.83 -18.66 14.56
CA ASP A 449 2.15 -19.14 15.78
C ASP A 449 0.82 -19.86 15.52
N GLY A 450 0.39 -19.96 14.25
CA GLY A 450 -0.81 -20.64 13.80
C GLY A 450 -2.13 -19.96 14.15
N LYS A 451 -2.12 -18.69 14.64
CA LYS A 451 -3.32 -18.03 15.14
C LYS A 451 -4.05 -17.17 14.11
N TRP A 452 -3.35 -16.66 13.11
CA TRP A 452 -3.85 -15.69 12.16
C TRP A 452 -3.65 -16.11 10.73
N ILE A 453 -4.53 -15.65 9.84
CA ILE A 453 -4.39 -15.76 8.38
C ILE A 453 -4.43 -14.36 7.83
N VAL A 454 -3.39 -13.95 7.09
CA VAL A 454 -3.40 -12.73 6.28
C VAL A 454 -3.62 -13.10 4.81
N PHE A 455 -4.35 -12.28 4.07
CA PHE A 455 -4.64 -12.49 2.66
C PHE A 455 -4.97 -11.16 1.96
N ILE A 456 -4.91 -11.16 0.64
CA ILE A 456 -5.30 -10.01 -0.19
C ILE A 456 -6.73 -10.20 -0.70
N SER A 457 -7.51 -9.10 -0.71
CA SER A 457 -8.88 -9.12 -1.21
C SER A 457 -9.08 -8.06 -2.29
N PHE A 458 -9.65 -8.52 -3.41
CA PHE A 458 -10.03 -7.69 -4.55
C PHE A 458 -11.52 -7.33 -4.49
N PRO A 459 -11.93 -6.20 -5.06
CA PRO A 459 -13.35 -5.85 -5.24
C PRO A 459 -14.11 -6.89 -6.07
N ILE A 460 -15.44 -6.91 -5.91
CA ILE A 460 -16.33 -7.89 -6.57
C ILE A 460 -16.37 -7.75 -8.10
N ASP A 461 -16.03 -6.61 -8.64
CA ASP A 461 -15.99 -6.32 -10.09
C ASP A 461 -14.76 -6.89 -10.81
N ILE A 462 -13.80 -7.43 -10.06
CA ILE A 462 -12.66 -8.17 -10.62
C ILE A 462 -13.09 -9.60 -10.97
N ASP A 463 -12.60 -10.15 -12.10
CA ASP A 463 -12.86 -11.56 -12.48
C ASP A 463 -12.40 -12.50 -11.34
N PRO A 464 -13.28 -13.36 -10.78
CA PRO A 464 -12.93 -14.28 -9.73
C PRO A 464 -11.89 -15.35 -10.13
N ASN A 465 -11.54 -15.47 -11.40
CA ASN A 465 -10.46 -16.32 -11.89
C ASN A 465 -9.13 -15.58 -12.07
N SER A 466 -9.06 -14.32 -11.68
CA SER A 466 -7.90 -13.45 -11.92
C SER A 466 -7.53 -12.68 -10.65
N HIS A 467 -6.24 -12.40 -10.52
CA HIS A 467 -5.68 -11.57 -9.46
C HIS A 467 -4.70 -10.54 -10.08
N PRO A 468 -5.24 -9.58 -10.87
CA PRO A 468 -4.41 -8.67 -11.66
C PRO A 468 -3.56 -7.75 -10.78
N THR A 469 -2.49 -7.20 -11.37
CA THR A 469 -1.71 -6.10 -10.79
C THR A 469 -2.49 -4.79 -10.84
N TYR A 470 -2.05 -3.80 -10.05
CA TYR A 470 -2.46 -2.40 -10.14
C TYR A 470 -3.98 -2.20 -9.95
N GLN A 471 -4.50 -2.78 -8.88
CA GLN A 471 -5.88 -2.66 -8.45
C GLN A 471 -5.99 -2.00 -7.08
N ARG A 472 -7.16 -1.46 -6.77
CA ARG A 472 -7.52 -1.09 -5.40
C ARG A 472 -7.83 -2.36 -4.63
N VAL A 473 -6.98 -2.73 -3.70
CA VAL A 473 -7.09 -3.97 -2.92
C VAL A 473 -7.02 -3.69 -1.43
N MET A 474 -7.40 -4.68 -0.65
CA MET A 474 -7.27 -4.67 0.80
C MET A 474 -6.36 -5.80 1.25
N LEU A 475 -5.46 -5.53 2.17
CA LEU A 475 -4.91 -6.57 3.03
C LEU A 475 -5.88 -6.81 4.18
N ARG A 476 -6.21 -8.07 4.42
CA ARG A 476 -7.16 -8.48 5.46
C ARG A 476 -6.53 -9.56 6.34
N VAL A 477 -6.97 -9.62 7.58
CA VAL A 477 -6.55 -10.65 8.54
C VAL A 477 -7.76 -11.23 9.26
N MET A 478 -7.70 -12.54 9.56
CA MET A 478 -8.71 -13.21 10.36
C MET A 478 -8.07 -14.25 11.29
N PRO A 479 -8.75 -14.67 12.38
CA PRO A 479 -8.29 -15.81 13.18
C PRO A 479 -8.26 -17.09 12.35
N ALA A 480 -7.20 -17.90 12.47
CA ALA A 480 -7.10 -19.19 11.79
C ALA A 480 -8.17 -20.21 12.24
N ALA A 481 -8.73 -19.99 13.44
CA ALA A 481 -9.85 -20.77 13.95
C ALA A 481 -11.20 -20.43 13.30
N GLY A 482 -11.26 -19.38 12.46
CA GLY A 482 -12.48 -18.85 11.85
C GLY A 482 -12.92 -17.54 12.53
N GLY A 483 -13.82 -16.82 11.87
CA GLY A 483 -14.34 -15.53 12.30
C GLY A 483 -14.38 -14.51 11.16
N ALA A 484 -14.86 -13.30 11.43
CA ALA A 484 -14.94 -12.24 10.42
C ALA A 484 -13.55 -11.67 10.12
N PRO A 485 -13.17 -11.53 8.84
CA PRO A 485 -11.97 -10.81 8.44
C PRO A 485 -12.06 -9.31 8.80
N ARG A 486 -10.93 -8.73 9.22
CA ARG A 486 -10.78 -7.28 9.37
C ARG A 486 -9.77 -6.72 8.37
N VAL A 487 -9.95 -5.49 7.95
CA VAL A 487 -9.02 -4.80 7.06
C VAL A 487 -7.79 -4.34 7.84
N LEU A 488 -6.61 -4.61 7.30
CA LEU A 488 -5.34 -4.12 7.81
C LEU A 488 -4.90 -2.85 7.06
N ALA A 489 -5.00 -2.88 5.73
CA ALA A 489 -4.56 -1.77 4.90
C ALA A 489 -5.34 -1.72 3.59
N TYR A 490 -5.49 -0.50 3.06
CA TYR A 490 -5.95 -0.22 1.70
C TYR A 490 -4.73 0.09 0.84
N LEU A 491 -4.65 -0.57 -0.32
CA LEU A 491 -3.50 -0.49 -1.21
C LEU A 491 -3.94 -0.28 -2.65
N PHE A 492 -3.06 0.35 -3.41
CA PHE A 492 -3.00 0.14 -4.84
C PHE A 492 -1.93 -0.92 -5.09
N GLY A 493 -2.33 -2.11 -5.60
CA GLY A 493 -1.47 -3.30 -5.65
C GLY A 493 -2.10 -4.44 -6.44
N GLY A 494 -2.06 -5.65 -5.91
CA GLY A 494 -2.62 -6.86 -6.53
C GLY A 494 -1.62 -7.99 -6.62
N GLN A 495 -1.47 -8.59 -7.81
CA GLN A 495 -0.42 -9.57 -8.08
C GLN A 495 0.95 -9.03 -7.69
N GLY A 496 1.70 -9.75 -6.86
CA GLY A 496 3.00 -9.35 -6.33
C GLY A 496 2.94 -8.68 -4.96
N THR A 497 1.76 -8.23 -4.51
CA THR A 497 1.61 -7.58 -3.19
C THR A 497 1.87 -8.54 -2.04
N LEU A 498 1.23 -9.74 -2.07
CA LEU A 498 1.22 -10.72 -0.98
C LEU A 498 1.12 -12.14 -1.55
N ASN A 499 2.00 -12.52 -2.48
CA ASN A 499 1.96 -13.85 -3.12
C ASN A 499 2.78 -14.90 -2.37
N ALA A 500 3.65 -14.49 -1.46
CA ALA A 500 4.56 -15.33 -0.71
C ALA A 500 4.31 -15.20 0.81
N PRO A 501 4.69 -16.21 1.63
CA PRO A 501 4.54 -16.13 3.08
C PRO A 501 5.19 -14.87 3.65
N SER A 502 4.40 -13.98 4.22
CA SER A 502 4.78 -12.60 4.50
C SER A 502 4.88 -12.25 5.99
N TRP A 503 4.64 -13.21 6.87
CA TRP A 503 4.70 -13.02 8.32
C TRP A 503 6.14 -12.95 8.84
N SER A 504 6.38 -12.05 9.80
CA SER A 504 7.60 -12.08 10.61
C SER A 504 7.66 -13.34 11.47
N PRO A 505 8.87 -13.86 11.80
CA PRO A 505 9.01 -15.07 12.60
C PRO A 505 8.35 -15.00 13.98
N ASP A 506 8.17 -13.80 14.53
CA ASP A 506 7.50 -13.56 15.81
C ASP A 506 5.97 -13.39 15.70
N SER A 507 5.40 -13.53 14.49
CA SER A 507 3.97 -13.41 14.20
C SER A 507 3.35 -12.03 14.48
N LYS A 508 4.16 -10.97 14.58
CA LYS A 508 3.69 -9.62 14.94
C LYS A 508 3.56 -8.68 13.75
N ARG A 509 4.33 -8.94 12.70
CA ARG A 509 4.42 -8.04 11.54
C ARG A 509 4.19 -8.82 10.25
N ILE A 510 3.76 -8.10 9.23
CA ILE A 510 3.69 -8.59 7.85
C ILE A 510 4.51 -7.68 6.93
N ALA A 511 5.05 -8.26 5.87
CA ALA A 511 5.68 -7.52 4.78
C ALA A 511 4.83 -7.64 3.51
N PHE A 512 4.73 -6.58 2.73
CA PHE A 512 3.95 -6.54 1.50
C PHE A 512 4.47 -5.47 0.54
N VAL A 513 4.00 -5.50 -0.70
CA VAL A 513 4.30 -4.49 -1.71
C VAL A 513 3.04 -3.71 -2.07
N SER A 514 3.13 -2.39 -2.07
CA SER A 514 2.16 -1.50 -2.71
C SER A 514 2.76 -0.86 -3.96
N ASN A 515 1.90 -0.43 -4.88
CA ASN A 515 2.31 0.16 -6.15
C ASN A 515 1.93 1.64 -6.22
N SER A 516 2.74 2.41 -6.89
CA SER A 516 2.43 3.80 -7.24
C SER A 516 3.31 4.21 -8.40
N ASP A 517 2.74 4.92 -9.37
CA ASP A 517 3.57 5.66 -10.31
C ASP A 517 4.26 6.78 -9.53
N LYS A 518 5.58 6.75 -9.49
CA LYS A 518 6.34 7.79 -8.80
C LYS A 518 6.62 8.93 -9.76
N PRO A 519 6.31 10.15 -9.36
CA PRO A 519 6.71 11.34 -10.10
C PRO A 519 8.22 11.50 -10.26
#